data_409e6fa47692f983367453014e1ebf70
#
_entry.id   409e6fa47692f983367453014e1ebf70
#
_cell.length_a   1.000
_cell.length_b   1.000
_cell.length_c   1.000
_cell.angle_alpha   90.00
_cell.angle_beta   90.00
_cell.angle_gamma   90.00
#
_symmetry.space_group_name_H-M   'P 1'
#
loop_
_entity.id
_entity.type
_entity.pdbx_description
1 polymer ?
#
loop_
_entity_poly.entity_id
_entity_poly.type
_entity_poly.pdbx_seq_one_letter_code
_entity_poly.pdbx_strand_id
1 'polypeptide(L)'
;MTTTSHLTGKKINRFTHIHQSASDLVKKVKMLRMISQKTGTCYQRCVGFDAMNATYSVTYDMDKALGTEYHERFKRFLLYVQENDLMIAGAMTDPKGDRSLRPSQQADPDLFVHVVEKNEDGIVIRGAKAHMTGMVNSHEMLIMPTMGMREDDADYAVCCALPVDAPGVIHIFGRQTNDDRKMEGEIDQGNAKFGIVGGECLTVLNDVFVPWERVFMCGETPYSGLLVERFACYHRQNYGGCKGGVSDVVVGAAALMADYSGYGKAGHVKEKINEMIHLTETLYACSLACSCEGKPTESGAYFVDPLLANVGKHNVTQLIYDIDRLAQDIGGGIIATMPSESDLRNPEIGKYVDKYLKGVADVPTEDRMRIGRLIENMTGGTALVESMHGAGSPQAQKVMYSKLSNLEKKKEFAAHLAGIHSDKSEEE
;
A
#
# COMPACT_ATOMS: atom_id res chain seq x y z
N MET A 1 1.72 -19.03 -3.05
CA MET A 1 2.56 -18.88 -1.85
C MET A 1 1.78 -19.25 -0.62
N THR A 2 2.28 -20.19 0.16
CA THR A 2 1.54 -20.78 1.29
C THR A 2 2.35 -20.70 2.58
N THR A 3 1.65 -20.81 3.71
CA THR A 3 2.22 -20.92 5.06
C THR A 3 1.30 -21.80 5.92
N THR A 4 1.67 -22.09 7.16
CA THR A 4 0.83 -22.81 8.11
C THR A 4 0.01 -21.83 8.95
N SER A 5 -1.28 -22.05 9.08
CA SER A 5 -2.14 -21.28 9.98
C SER A 5 -1.79 -21.59 11.44
N HIS A 6 -1.59 -20.55 12.25
CA HIS A 6 -1.40 -20.73 13.70
C HIS A 6 -2.70 -21.15 14.43
N LEU A 7 -3.87 -20.91 13.81
CA LEU A 7 -5.16 -21.28 14.38
C LEU A 7 -5.50 -22.76 14.16
N THR A 8 -5.13 -23.34 13.00
CA THR A 8 -5.60 -24.68 12.60
C THR A 8 -4.48 -25.67 12.31
N GLY A 9 -3.23 -25.22 12.19
CA GLY A 9 -2.11 -26.06 11.72
C GLY A 9 -2.20 -26.44 10.23
N LYS A 10 -3.25 -26.03 9.51
CA LYS A 10 -3.44 -26.32 8.09
C LYS A 10 -2.64 -25.36 7.20
N LYS A 11 -2.36 -25.80 5.97
CA LYS A 11 -1.74 -24.99 4.93
C LYS A 11 -2.74 -23.97 4.39
N ILE A 12 -2.37 -22.67 4.39
CA ILE A 12 -3.20 -21.56 3.94
C ILE A 12 -2.45 -20.67 2.95
N ASN A 13 -3.16 -19.78 2.27
CA ASN A 13 -2.58 -18.70 1.51
C ASN A 13 -1.86 -17.74 2.45
N ARG A 14 -0.63 -17.32 2.08
CA ARG A 14 0.16 -16.41 2.94
C ARG A 14 -0.50 -15.03 3.15
N PHE A 15 -1.32 -14.57 2.24
CA PHE A 15 -2.05 -13.30 2.40
C PHE A 15 -3.16 -13.34 3.46
N THR A 16 -3.47 -14.52 4.02
CA THR A 16 -4.44 -14.67 5.13
C THR A 16 -3.77 -15.05 6.45
N HIS A 17 -2.43 -14.99 6.51
CA HIS A 17 -1.64 -15.35 7.68
C HIS A 17 -1.55 -14.22 8.70
N ILE A 18 -1.62 -14.55 9.99
CA ILE A 18 -1.24 -13.62 11.06
C ILE A 18 0.24 -13.86 11.39
N HIS A 19 1.06 -12.82 11.29
CA HIS A 19 2.49 -12.91 11.51
C HIS A 19 2.81 -13.36 12.95
N GLN A 20 3.68 -14.37 13.08
CA GLN A 20 4.07 -14.95 14.38
C GLN A 20 5.52 -14.66 14.72
N SER A 21 6.31 -14.10 13.80
CA SER A 21 7.75 -13.90 13.97
C SER A 21 8.32 -12.85 13.03
N ALA A 22 9.52 -12.35 13.32
CA ALA A 22 10.32 -11.54 12.41
C ALA A 22 10.52 -12.26 11.05
N SER A 23 10.71 -13.59 11.08
CA SER A 23 10.84 -14.40 9.86
C SER A 23 9.61 -14.31 8.96
N ASP A 24 8.40 -14.24 9.52
CA ASP A 24 7.17 -14.07 8.72
C ASP A 24 7.12 -12.70 8.06
N LEU A 25 7.50 -11.65 8.78
CA LEU A 25 7.58 -10.29 8.24
C LEU A 25 8.64 -10.18 7.12
N VAL A 26 9.83 -10.76 7.32
CA VAL A 26 10.87 -10.82 6.28
C VAL A 26 10.39 -11.60 5.05
N LYS A 27 9.73 -12.74 5.23
CA LYS A 27 9.14 -13.52 4.13
C LYS A 27 8.05 -12.74 3.41
N LYS A 28 7.26 -11.93 4.12
CA LYS A 28 6.28 -11.01 3.53
C LYS A 28 6.98 -10.04 2.59
N VAL A 29 7.98 -9.29 3.05
CA VAL A 29 8.73 -8.32 2.23
C VAL A 29 9.32 -8.96 0.98
N LYS A 30 9.97 -10.13 1.12
CA LYS A 30 10.51 -10.89 -0.03
C LYS A 30 9.43 -11.32 -1.02
N MET A 31 8.30 -11.80 -0.51
CA MET A 31 7.14 -12.17 -1.32
C MET A 31 6.62 -10.99 -2.14
N LEU A 32 6.49 -9.82 -1.49
CA LEU A 32 5.97 -8.61 -2.12
C LEU A 32 6.91 -8.12 -3.24
N ARG A 33 8.25 -8.12 -3.01
CA ARG A 33 9.23 -7.77 -4.05
C ARG A 33 9.10 -8.70 -5.25
N MET A 34 9.04 -10.02 -5.02
CA MET A 34 8.92 -11.00 -6.09
C MET A 34 7.62 -10.87 -6.89
N ILE A 35 6.48 -10.58 -6.24
CA ILE A 35 5.22 -10.37 -6.95
C ILE A 35 5.31 -9.12 -7.81
N SER A 36 5.79 -8.02 -7.25
CA SER A 36 5.91 -6.74 -7.97
C SER A 36 6.87 -6.81 -9.15
N GLN A 37 7.98 -7.57 -9.05
CA GLN A 37 8.84 -7.89 -10.20
C GLN A 37 8.11 -8.61 -11.33
N LYS A 38 7.11 -9.43 -11.00
CA LYS A 38 6.33 -10.20 -11.99
C LYS A 38 5.18 -9.41 -12.59
N THR A 39 4.60 -8.48 -11.83
CA THR A 39 3.41 -7.74 -12.26
C THR A 39 3.73 -6.35 -12.80
N GLY A 40 4.83 -5.72 -12.35
CA GLY A 40 5.18 -4.34 -12.68
C GLY A 40 4.14 -3.32 -12.19
N THR A 41 3.23 -3.73 -11.30
CA THR A 41 2.11 -2.90 -10.84
C THR A 41 1.71 -3.27 -9.41
N CYS A 42 0.81 -2.49 -8.81
CA CYS A 42 0.18 -2.84 -7.55
C CYS A 42 -0.73 -4.06 -7.73
N TYR A 43 -0.47 -5.12 -6.98
CA TYR A 43 -1.27 -6.36 -7.00
C TYR A 43 -2.44 -6.35 -6.00
N GLN A 44 -2.68 -5.23 -5.32
CA GLN A 44 -3.89 -4.84 -4.58
C GLN A 44 -4.29 -5.73 -3.38
N ARG A 45 -3.54 -6.77 -3.04
CA ARG A 45 -3.90 -7.76 -2.00
C ARG A 45 -3.28 -7.48 -0.62
N CYS A 46 -2.30 -6.56 -0.53
CA CYS A 46 -1.58 -6.31 0.72
C CYS A 46 -2.42 -5.55 1.76
N VAL A 47 -3.35 -4.71 1.34
CA VAL A 47 -4.16 -3.86 2.23
C VAL A 47 -4.99 -4.71 3.20
N GLY A 48 -5.74 -5.69 2.69
CA GLY A 48 -6.52 -6.61 3.52
C GLY A 48 -5.66 -7.50 4.41
N PHE A 49 -4.49 -7.93 3.91
CA PHE A 49 -3.52 -8.68 4.71
C PHE A 49 -3.11 -7.90 5.97
N ASP A 50 -2.76 -6.62 5.80
CA ASP A 50 -2.34 -5.77 6.90
C ASP A 50 -3.50 -5.40 7.83
N ALA A 51 -4.68 -5.19 7.27
CA ALA A 51 -5.91 -4.94 8.02
C ALA A 51 -6.24 -6.12 8.96
N MET A 52 -6.15 -7.36 8.46
CA MET A 52 -6.38 -8.55 9.28
C MET A 52 -5.36 -8.67 10.44
N ASN A 53 -4.08 -8.41 10.18
CA ASN A 53 -3.04 -8.45 11.21
C ASN A 53 -3.24 -7.37 12.29
N ALA A 54 -3.63 -6.16 11.89
CA ALA A 54 -3.94 -5.09 12.82
C ALA A 54 -5.18 -5.40 13.67
N THR A 55 -6.28 -5.79 13.03
CA THR A 55 -7.54 -6.10 13.69
C THR A 55 -7.38 -7.28 14.67
N TYR A 56 -6.65 -8.33 14.29
CA TYR A 56 -6.38 -9.48 15.17
C TYR A 56 -5.77 -9.04 16.50
N SER A 57 -4.77 -8.19 16.46
CA SER A 57 -4.08 -7.76 17.68
C SER A 57 -4.87 -6.74 18.49
N VAL A 58 -5.62 -5.83 17.83
CA VAL A 58 -6.38 -4.78 18.54
C VAL A 58 -7.64 -5.36 19.20
N THR A 59 -8.33 -6.28 18.53
CA THR A 59 -9.49 -6.95 19.13
C THR A 59 -9.10 -7.75 20.37
N TYR A 60 -7.92 -8.39 20.39
CA TYR A 60 -7.40 -9.04 21.59
C TYR A 60 -7.21 -8.05 22.75
N ASP A 61 -6.61 -6.91 22.47
CA ASP A 61 -6.37 -5.88 23.49
C ASP A 61 -7.70 -5.33 24.04
N MET A 62 -8.73 -5.17 23.18
CA MET A 62 -10.08 -4.75 23.60
C MET A 62 -10.76 -5.78 24.48
N ASP A 63 -10.78 -7.04 24.07
CA ASP A 63 -11.42 -8.11 24.86
C ASP A 63 -10.77 -8.24 26.25
N LYS A 64 -9.43 -8.16 26.30
CA LYS A 64 -8.69 -8.20 27.57
C LYS A 64 -9.02 -7.02 28.49
N ALA A 65 -9.17 -5.82 27.96
CA ALA A 65 -9.37 -4.61 28.76
C ALA A 65 -10.84 -4.34 29.10
N LEU A 66 -11.76 -4.69 28.19
CA LEU A 66 -13.16 -4.30 28.28
C LEU A 66 -14.11 -5.49 28.50
N GLY A 67 -13.61 -6.74 28.36
CA GLY A 67 -14.43 -7.94 28.45
C GLY A 67 -15.40 -8.12 27.28
N THR A 68 -15.05 -7.58 26.11
CA THR A 68 -15.79 -7.78 24.86
C THR A 68 -15.49 -9.15 24.22
N GLU A 69 -16.16 -9.50 23.13
CA GLU A 69 -15.96 -10.77 22.39
C GLU A 69 -15.49 -10.53 20.95
N TYR A 70 -14.92 -9.37 20.65
CA TYR A 70 -14.53 -8.99 19.31
C TYR A 70 -13.40 -9.85 18.74
N HIS A 71 -12.47 -10.29 19.59
CA HIS A 71 -11.38 -11.15 19.14
C HIS A 71 -11.87 -12.55 18.74
N GLU A 72 -12.81 -13.10 19.49
CA GLU A 72 -13.41 -14.40 19.15
C GLU A 72 -14.26 -14.31 17.87
N ARG A 73 -14.98 -13.22 17.66
CA ARG A 73 -15.70 -12.95 16.40
C ARG A 73 -14.71 -12.83 15.24
N PHE A 74 -13.63 -12.08 15.44
CA PHE A 74 -12.61 -11.90 14.41
C PHE A 74 -11.87 -13.19 14.07
N LYS A 75 -11.57 -14.06 15.04
CA LYS A 75 -10.99 -15.38 14.78
C LYS A 75 -11.89 -16.25 13.91
N ARG A 76 -13.20 -16.26 14.16
CA ARG A 76 -14.17 -16.99 13.32
C ARG A 76 -14.18 -16.44 11.88
N PHE A 77 -14.18 -15.12 11.72
CA PHE A 77 -14.05 -14.50 10.41
C PHE A 77 -12.73 -14.85 9.72
N LEU A 78 -11.62 -14.80 10.44
CA LEU A 78 -10.29 -15.17 9.88
C LEU A 78 -10.25 -16.64 9.45
N LEU A 79 -10.84 -17.55 10.18
CA LEU A 79 -10.96 -18.97 9.80
C LEU A 79 -11.77 -19.11 8.50
N TYR A 80 -12.92 -18.45 8.41
CA TYR A 80 -13.71 -18.40 7.18
C TYR A 80 -12.90 -17.90 5.97
N VAL A 81 -12.13 -16.81 6.14
CA VAL A 81 -11.24 -16.27 5.10
C VAL A 81 -10.16 -17.28 4.70
N GLN A 82 -9.54 -17.97 5.67
CA GLN A 82 -8.47 -18.94 5.41
C GLN A 82 -8.97 -20.20 4.72
N GLU A 83 -10.13 -20.71 5.12
CA GLU A 83 -10.72 -21.94 4.59
C GLU A 83 -11.22 -21.77 3.15
N ASN A 84 -11.67 -20.58 2.79
CA ASN A 84 -12.20 -20.26 1.46
C ASN A 84 -11.19 -19.53 0.56
N ASP A 85 -9.96 -19.29 1.03
CA ASP A 85 -8.90 -18.52 0.31
C ASP A 85 -9.40 -17.18 -0.21
N LEU A 86 -10.11 -16.41 0.62
CA LEU A 86 -10.73 -15.17 0.20
C LEU A 86 -9.70 -14.03 0.08
N MET A 87 -9.93 -13.16 -0.86
CA MET A 87 -9.24 -11.88 -0.97
C MET A 87 -10.03 -10.83 -0.17
N ILE A 88 -9.32 -10.13 0.73
CA ILE A 88 -9.88 -9.08 1.57
C ILE A 88 -9.38 -7.72 1.09
N ALA A 89 -10.28 -6.77 0.92
CA ALA A 89 -9.94 -5.36 0.79
C ALA A 89 -9.87 -4.71 2.19
N GLY A 90 -8.92 -3.81 2.41
CA GLY A 90 -8.85 -3.01 3.63
C GLY A 90 -9.44 -1.62 3.38
N ALA A 91 -10.50 -1.26 4.09
CA ALA A 91 -11.26 -0.04 3.91
C ALA A 91 -11.08 0.90 5.12
N MET A 92 -9.96 1.63 5.16
CA MET A 92 -9.65 2.54 6.26
C MET A 92 -10.03 3.99 5.97
N THR A 93 -9.60 4.53 4.82
CA THR A 93 -9.68 5.96 4.54
C THR A 93 -11.08 6.39 4.16
N ASP A 94 -11.66 7.36 4.90
CA ASP A 94 -12.91 8.03 4.52
C ASP A 94 -12.64 9.22 3.59
N PRO A 95 -13.65 9.76 2.87
CA PRO A 95 -13.55 11.08 2.26
C PRO A 95 -13.14 12.12 3.30
N LYS A 96 -12.33 13.11 2.88
CA LYS A 96 -11.71 13.98 3.88
C LYS A 96 -12.63 15.10 4.39
N GLY A 97 -13.65 15.48 3.62
CA GLY A 97 -14.49 16.61 3.97
C GLY A 97 -13.68 17.87 4.30
N ASP A 98 -14.17 18.67 5.24
CA ASP A 98 -13.40 19.77 5.83
C ASP A 98 -12.38 19.19 6.81
N ARG A 99 -11.09 19.31 6.47
CA ARG A 99 -9.98 18.75 7.27
C ARG A 99 -9.72 19.47 8.58
N SER A 100 -10.32 20.61 8.82
CA SER A 100 -10.26 21.32 10.09
C SER A 100 -11.23 20.77 11.13
N LEU A 101 -12.20 19.97 10.68
CA LEU A 101 -13.28 19.41 11.48
C LEU A 101 -13.08 17.90 11.73
N ARG A 102 -13.63 17.44 12.84
CA ARG A 102 -13.70 16.01 13.16
C ARG A 102 -14.89 15.33 12.46
N PRO A 103 -14.94 13.97 12.40
CA PRO A 103 -16.04 13.27 11.76
C PRO A 103 -17.43 13.71 12.25
N SER A 104 -17.64 13.80 13.56
CA SER A 104 -18.90 14.25 14.17
C SER A 104 -19.25 15.71 13.95
N GLN A 105 -18.31 16.53 13.48
CA GLN A 105 -18.47 17.98 13.26
C GLN A 105 -18.67 18.33 11.78
N GLN A 106 -18.60 17.38 10.87
CA GLN A 106 -18.79 17.64 9.45
C GLN A 106 -20.21 18.14 9.17
N ALA A 107 -20.36 19.02 8.16
CA ALA A 107 -21.67 19.54 7.79
C ALA A 107 -22.63 18.43 7.29
N ASP A 108 -22.08 17.38 6.70
CA ASP A 108 -22.77 16.16 6.35
C ASP A 108 -22.21 15.00 7.20
N PRO A 109 -23.02 14.43 8.12
CA PRO A 109 -22.55 13.34 8.98
C PRO A 109 -22.19 12.06 8.20
N ASP A 110 -22.74 11.87 6.99
CA ASP A 110 -22.52 10.68 6.18
C ASP A 110 -21.19 10.71 5.38
N LEU A 111 -20.38 11.76 5.50
CA LEU A 111 -19.07 11.82 4.85
C LEU A 111 -18.11 10.73 5.36
N PHE A 112 -18.17 10.40 6.64
CA PHE A 112 -17.38 9.33 7.25
C PHE A 112 -18.29 8.14 7.54
N VAL A 113 -17.74 6.94 7.44
CA VAL A 113 -18.50 5.74 7.79
C VAL A 113 -18.83 5.74 9.29
N HIS A 114 -20.10 5.61 9.60
CA HIS A 114 -20.60 5.57 10.98
C HIS A 114 -21.79 4.63 11.13
N VAL A 115 -22.12 4.33 12.36
CA VAL A 115 -23.27 3.50 12.75
C VAL A 115 -24.50 4.40 12.84
N VAL A 116 -25.52 4.11 12.02
CA VAL A 116 -26.80 4.85 12.04
C VAL A 116 -27.89 4.15 12.83
N GLU A 117 -27.79 2.82 13.01
CA GLU A 117 -28.73 2.02 13.78
C GLU A 117 -28.00 0.85 14.45
N LYS A 118 -28.46 0.49 15.67
CA LYS A 118 -28.06 -0.72 16.40
C LYS A 118 -29.33 -1.45 16.84
N ASN A 119 -29.39 -2.75 16.59
CA ASN A 119 -30.49 -3.61 17.04
C ASN A 119 -29.95 -4.96 17.53
N GLU A 120 -30.87 -5.90 17.88
CA GLU A 120 -30.47 -7.22 18.40
C GLU A 120 -29.66 -8.05 17.42
N ASP A 121 -29.87 -7.88 16.09
CA ASP A 121 -29.26 -8.68 15.04
C ASP A 121 -27.92 -8.11 14.56
N GLY A 122 -27.70 -6.80 14.72
CA GLY A 122 -26.47 -6.15 14.20
C GLY A 122 -26.52 -4.65 14.23
N ILE A 123 -25.74 -4.06 13.30
CA ILE A 123 -25.65 -2.62 13.09
C ILE A 123 -25.98 -2.26 11.63
N VAL A 124 -26.46 -1.06 11.40
CA VAL A 124 -26.54 -0.45 10.06
C VAL A 124 -25.49 0.63 9.96
N ILE A 125 -24.70 0.60 8.89
CA ILE A 125 -23.65 1.59 8.65
C ILE A 125 -23.94 2.40 7.40
N ARG A 126 -23.55 3.68 7.43
CA ARG A 126 -23.68 4.62 6.31
C ARG A 126 -22.40 5.44 6.18
N GLY A 127 -22.12 5.94 4.96
CA GLY A 127 -20.98 6.79 4.66
C GLY A 127 -20.22 6.32 3.44
N ALA A 128 -18.94 6.70 3.32
CA ALA A 128 -18.12 6.26 2.20
C ALA A 128 -16.67 5.99 2.61
N LYS A 129 -16.01 5.11 1.86
CA LYS A 129 -14.56 4.88 1.91
C LYS A 129 -13.92 5.32 0.59
N ALA A 130 -12.89 6.15 0.69
CA ALA A 130 -12.20 6.71 -0.46
C ALA A 130 -10.86 6.03 -0.71
N HIS A 131 -10.42 6.04 -1.99
CA HIS A 131 -9.14 5.46 -2.41
C HIS A 131 -9.01 3.96 -2.11
N MET A 132 -10.11 3.22 -2.30
CA MET A 132 -10.16 1.79 -1.95
C MET A 132 -9.50 0.94 -3.02
N THR A 133 -8.23 0.61 -2.78
CA THR A 133 -7.42 -0.22 -3.67
C THR A 133 -7.89 -1.67 -3.66
N GLY A 134 -8.14 -2.23 -4.85
CA GLY A 134 -8.50 -3.64 -5.03
C GLY A 134 -9.90 -4.02 -4.60
N MET A 135 -10.75 -3.06 -4.25
CA MET A 135 -12.11 -3.32 -3.77
C MET A 135 -12.92 -4.16 -4.75
N VAL A 136 -12.92 -3.78 -6.02
CA VAL A 136 -13.67 -4.48 -7.09
C VAL A 136 -13.12 -5.88 -7.43
N ASN A 137 -11.95 -6.23 -6.93
CA ASN A 137 -11.31 -7.54 -7.14
C ASN A 137 -11.31 -8.40 -5.86
N SER A 138 -11.98 -7.95 -4.80
CA SER A 138 -12.02 -8.63 -3.50
C SER A 138 -13.34 -9.38 -3.30
N HIS A 139 -13.36 -10.32 -2.36
CA HIS A 139 -14.56 -11.03 -1.95
C HIS A 139 -15.22 -10.32 -0.77
N GLU A 140 -14.41 -9.86 0.16
CA GLU A 140 -14.83 -9.22 1.39
C GLU A 140 -14.06 -7.91 1.59
N MET A 141 -14.64 -6.96 2.32
CA MET A 141 -13.95 -5.77 2.81
C MET A 141 -13.93 -5.73 4.33
N LEU A 142 -12.80 -5.28 4.88
CA LEU A 142 -12.63 -5.02 6.31
C LEU A 142 -12.60 -3.51 6.53
N ILE A 143 -13.70 -2.99 7.06
CA ILE A 143 -13.87 -1.56 7.35
C ILE A 143 -13.16 -1.25 8.67
N MET A 144 -12.44 -0.13 8.69
CA MET A 144 -11.72 0.38 9.85
C MET A 144 -11.92 1.90 9.97
N PRO A 145 -11.81 2.49 11.18
CA PRO A 145 -11.81 3.94 11.32
C PRO A 145 -10.60 4.57 10.62
N THR A 146 -10.76 5.80 10.13
CA THR A 146 -9.70 6.53 9.40
C THR A 146 -8.68 7.21 10.29
N MET A 147 -9.03 7.46 11.55
CA MET A 147 -8.22 8.17 12.54
C MET A 147 -8.58 7.77 13.98
N GLY A 148 -7.84 8.26 14.95
CA GLY A 148 -8.23 8.17 16.35
C GLY A 148 -9.50 8.98 16.63
N MET A 149 -10.56 8.31 17.07
CA MET A 149 -11.85 8.89 17.42
C MET A 149 -11.85 9.42 18.86
N ARG A 150 -12.67 10.43 19.15
CA ARG A 150 -12.94 10.93 20.49
C ARG A 150 -14.33 10.48 20.93
N GLU A 151 -14.72 10.76 22.16
CA GLU A 151 -16.02 10.37 22.71
C GLU A 151 -17.19 10.84 21.82
N ASP A 152 -17.13 12.09 21.34
CA ASP A 152 -18.12 12.67 20.42
C ASP A 152 -18.18 11.97 19.04
N ASP A 153 -17.15 11.21 18.69
CA ASP A 153 -17.06 10.46 17.44
C ASP A 153 -17.38 8.95 17.63
N ALA A 154 -18.03 8.55 18.70
CA ALA A 154 -18.20 7.13 19.04
C ALA A 154 -18.85 6.31 17.93
N ASP A 155 -19.86 6.84 17.25
CA ASP A 155 -20.53 6.15 16.15
C ASP A 155 -19.63 5.96 14.91
N TYR A 156 -18.54 6.72 14.79
CA TYR A 156 -17.51 6.59 13.75
C TYR A 156 -16.38 5.61 14.12
N ALA A 157 -16.35 5.15 15.39
CA ALA A 157 -15.41 4.13 15.85
C ALA A 157 -15.94 2.74 15.52
N VAL A 158 -15.97 2.38 14.22
CA VAL A 158 -16.51 1.11 13.73
C VAL A 158 -15.45 0.30 12.98
N CYS A 159 -15.36 -0.99 13.31
CA CYS A 159 -14.60 -1.97 12.55
C CYS A 159 -15.47 -3.20 12.30
N CYS A 160 -15.65 -3.57 11.03
CA CYS A 160 -16.50 -4.69 10.64
C CYS A 160 -16.10 -5.26 9.29
N ALA A 161 -16.57 -6.47 8.98
CA ALA A 161 -16.35 -7.10 7.67
C ALA A 161 -17.67 -7.38 6.97
N LEU A 162 -17.69 -7.18 5.65
CA LEU A 162 -18.84 -7.49 4.82
C LEU A 162 -18.41 -7.86 3.39
N PRO A 163 -19.25 -8.62 2.64
CA PRO A 163 -19.02 -8.86 1.23
C PRO A 163 -18.94 -7.55 0.44
N VAL A 164 -18.08 -7.49 -0.57
CA VAL A 164 -17.95 -6.26 -1.39
C VAL A 164 -19.19 -5.95 -2.21
N ASP A 165 -20.04 -6.92 -2.43
CA ASP A 165 -21.31 -6.84 -3.16
C ASP A 165 -22.55 -6.90 -2.24
N ALA A 166 -22.38 -6.64 -0.94
CA ALA A 166 -23.48 -6.62 0.01
C ALA A 166 -24.56 -5.57 -0.41
N PRO A 167 -25.84 -5.82 -0.12
CA PRO A 167 -26.88 -4.85 -0.42
C PRO A 167 -26.58 -3.48 0.19
N GLY A 168 -26.70 -2.42 -0.62
CA GLY A 168 -26.38 -1.04 -0.23
C GLY A 168 -24.92 -0.62 -0.49
N VAL A 169 -24.05 -1.53 -0.92
CA VAL A 169 -22.68 -1.19 -1.32
C VAL A 169 -22.64 -0.74 -2.77
N ILE A 170 -22.03 0.40 -3.04
CA ILE A 170 -21.87 0.97 -4.38
C ILE A 170 -20.40 1.30 -4.60
N HIS A 171 -19.82 0.80 -5.70
CA HIS A 171 -18.46 1.11 -6.09
C HIS A 171 -18.44 2.10 -7.27
N ILE A 172 -17.79 3.25 -7.08
CA ILE A 172 -17.53 4.22 -8.13
C ILE A 172 -16.05 4.10 -8.49
N PHE A 173 -15.78 3.53 -9.68
CA PHE A 173 -14.41 3.25 -10.12
C PHE A 173 -13.64 4.53 -10.43
N GLY A 174 -12.42 4.65 -9.92
CA GLY A 174 -11.54 5.79 -10.13
C GLY A 174 -10.90 5.76 -11.51
N ARG A 175 -11.01 6.88 -12.23
CA ARG A 175 -10.40 7.03 -13.54
C ARG A 175 -8.90 7.22 -13.46
N GLN A 176 -8.14 6.55 -14.35
CA GLN A 176 -6.69 6.63 -14.48
C GLN A 176 -6.30 7.44 -15.73
N THR A 177 -5.10 8.00 -15.77
CA THR A 177 -4.63 8.78 -16.92
C THR A 177 -4.41 7.97 -18.19
N ASN A 178 -4.28 6.65 -18.06
CA ASN A 178 -4.01 5.70 -19.14
C ASN A 178 -5.05 4.58 -19.23
N ASP A 179 -6.23 4.75 -18.66
CA ASP A 179 -7.28 3.72 -18.61
C ASP A 179 -7.89 3.36 -19.98
N ASP A 180 -7.86 4.29 -20.94
CA ASP A 180 -8.36 4.06 -22.30
C ASP A 180 -7.33 3.34 -23.19
N ARG A 181 -6.04 3.38 -22.87
CA ARG A 181 -4.95 2.83 -23.71
C ARG A 181 -5.06 1.33 -23.95
N LYS A 182 -5.63 0.58 -23.04
CA LYS A 182 -5.93 -0.84 -23.24
C LYS A 182 -6.87 -1.11 -24.42
N MET A 183 -7.59 -0.10 -24.88
CA MET A 183 -8.47 -0.16 -26.05
C MET A 183 -7.72 0.12 -27.36
N GLU A 184 -6.52 0.67 -27.29
CA GLU A 184 -5.73 1.09 -28.44
C GLU A 184 -4.76 0.03 -28.93
N GLY A 185 -4.30 -0.86 -28.04
CA GLY A 185 -3.40 -1.94 -28.38
C GLY A 185 -2.49 -2.36 -27.22
N GLU A 186 -1.83 -3.48 -27.38
CA GLU A 186 -0.98 -4.09 -26.36
C GLU A 186 0.28 -3.25 -26.06
N ILE A 187 0.85 -2.60 -27.10
CA ILE A 187 2.00 -1.70 -26.96
C ILE A 187 1.59 -0.47 -26.16
N ASP A 188 0.50 0.18 -26.55
CA ASP A 188 0.06 1.45 -25.95
C ASP A 188 -0.40 1.30 -24.51
N GLN A 189 -0.83 0.11 -24.12
CA GLN A 189 -1.13 -0.22 -22.73
C GLN A 189 0.10 -0.07 -21.80
N GLY A 190 1.32 -0.20 -22.33
CA GLY A 190 2.57 -0.06 -21.61
C GLY A 190 2.98 -1.32 -20.84
N ASN A 191 2.16 -1.80 -19.91
CA ASN A 191 2.33 -3.12 -19.29
C ASN A 191 1.41 -4.12 -20.01
N ALA A 192 1.87 -4.69 -21.10
CA ALA A 192 1.10 -5.56 -21.97
C ALA A 192 0.46 -6.75 -21.26
N LYS A 193 1.06 -7.22 -20.16
CA LYS A 193 0.59 -8.39 -19.44
C LYS A 193 -0.46 -8.09 -18.37
N PHE A 194 -0.35 -6.95 -17.70
CA PHE A 194 -1.19 -6.62 -16.53
C PHE A 194 -1.91 -5.28 -16.68
N GLY A 195 -1.62 -4.51 -17.70
CA GLY A 195 -2.25 -3.24 -17.97
C GLY A 195 -1.83 -2.11 -17.04
N ILE A 196 -2.77 -1.23 -16.76
CA ILE A 196 -2.57 -0.04 -15.94
C ILE A 196 -2.39 -0.36 -14.46
N VAL A 197 -1.67 0.51 -13.77
CA VAL A 197 -1.58 0.52 -12.31
C VAL A 197 -2.88 1.09 -11.74
N GLY A 198 -3.36 0.51 -10.64
CA GLY A 198 -4.51 1.03 -9.92
C GLY A 198 -5.75 0.14 -10.06
N GLY A 199 -6.87 0.66 -9.69
CA GLY A 199 -8.13 -0.06 -9.52
C GLY A 199 -8.80 0.38 -8.24
N GLU A 200 -8.53 1.65 -7.88
CA GLU A 200 -9.10 2.33 -6.72
C GLU A 200 -10.55 2.73 -7.02
N CYS A 201 -11.38 2.69 -5.99
CA CYS A 201 -12.74 3.20 -6.09
C CYS A 201 -13.12 4.03 -4.86
N LEU A 202 -14.15 4.86 -5.04
CA LEU A 202 -14.95 5.37 -3.95
C LEU A 202 -16.03 4.32 -3.66
N THR A 203 -16.06 3.81 -2.43
CA THR A 203 -17.04 2.81 -1.99
C THR A 203 -18.05 3.48 -1.08
N VAL A 204 -19.29 3.58 -1.53
CA VAL A 204 -20.41 4.14 -0.77
C VAL A 204 -21.14 3.01 -0.05
N LEU A 205 -21.46 3.25 1.21
CA LEU A 205 -22.27 2.38 2.06
C LEU A 205 -23.59 3.08 2.32
N ASN A 206 -24.65 2.61 1.70
CA ASN A 206 -25.98 3.20 1.79
C ASN A 206 -26.89 2.29 2.62
N ASP A 207 -26.91 2.52 3.93
CA ASP A 207 -27.65 1.73 4.92
C ASP A 207 -27.34 0.22 4.85
N VAL A 208 -26.06 -0.10 4.96
CA VAL A 208 -25.59 -1.48 4.87
C VAL A 208 -25.72 -2.17 6.24
N PHE A 209 -26.48 -3.25 6.30
CA PHE A 209 -26.61 -4.08 7.50
C PHE A 209 -25.38 -4.96 7.70
N VAL A 210 -24.89 -5.01 8.94
CA VAL A 210 -23.75 -5.84 9.37
C VAL A 210 -24.15 -6.62 10.63
N PRO A 211 -24.25 -7.96 10.57
CA PRO A 211 -24.59 -8.77 11.72
C PRO A 211 -23.48 -8.75 12.77
N TRP A 212 -23.84 -8.91 14.05
CA TRP A 212 -22.90 -8.78 15.18
C TRP A 212 -21.68 -9.69 15.09
N GLU A 213 -21.79 -10.87 14.51
CA GLU A 213 -20.65 -11.78 14.35
C GLU A 213 -19.57 -11.25 13.38
N ARG A 214 -19.91 -10.22 12.60
CA ARG A 214 -19.00 -9.53 11.67
C ARG A 214 -18.55 -8.14 12.15
N VAL A 215 -18.93 -7.76 13.37
CA VAL A 215 -18.54 -6.50 14.03
C VAL A 215 -17.40 -6.75 15.01
N PHE A 216 -16.31 -5.97 14.87
CA PHE A 216 -15.06 -6.11 15.62
C PHE A 216 -14.68 -4.88 16.43
N MET A 217 -15.43 -3.78 16.31
CA MET A 217 -15.38 -2.55 17.10
C MET A 217 -16.67 -1.76 16.84
N CYS A 218 -17.30 -1.24 17.90
CA CYS A 218 -18.53 -0.46 17.75
C CYS A 218 -18.68 0.58 18.88
N GLY A 219 -17.84 1.63 18.83
CA GLY A 219 -17.86 2.72 19.80
C GLY A 219 -16.65 2.78 20.73
N GLU A 220 -15.71 1.82 20.66
CA GLU A 220 -14.50 1.79 21.50
C GLU A 220 -13.46 2.79 21.00
N THR A 221 -13.74 4.08 21.15
CA THR A 221 -12.94 5.20 20.63
C THR A 221 -11.46 5.17 21.03
N PRO A 222 -11.04 4.74 22.24
CA PRO A 222 -9.62 4.67 22.61
C PRO A 222 -8.81 3.70 21.73
N TYR A 223 -9.45 2.67 21.15
CA TYR A 223 -8.79 1.66 20.32
C TYR A 223 -8.77 2.02 18.84
N SER A 224 -9.56 2.98 18.38
CA SER A 224 -9.61 3.40 17.00
C SER A 224 -8.25 3.91 16.50
N GLY A 225 -7.56 4.73 17.29
CA GLY A 225 -6.22 5.23 16.99
C GLY A 225 -5.16 4.11 16.95
N LEU A 226 -5.25 3.14 17.86
CA LEU A 226 -4.36 1.98 17.90
C LEU A 226 -4.53 1.11 16.66
N LEU A 227 -5.76 0.89 16.21
CA LEU A 227 -6.06 0.13 14.99
C LEU A 227 -5.48 0.82 13.75
N VAL A 228 -5.66 2.13 13.63
CA VAL A 228 -5.07 2.94 12.55
C VAL A 228 -3.55 2.87 12.56
N GLU A 229 -2.90 2.99 13.72
CA GLU A 229 -1.45 2.93 13.85
C GLU A 229 -0.90 1.55 13.44
N ARG A 230 -1.47 0.46 13.97
CA ARG A 230 -1.02 -0.91 13.66
C ARG A 230 -1.20 -1.23 12.17
N PHE A 231 -2.36 -0.91 11.62
CA PHE A 231 -2.60 -1.08 10.19
C PHE A 231 -1.58 -0.28 9.36
N ALA A 232 -1.42 1.01 9.65
CA ALA A 232 -0.53 1.87 8.90
C ALA A 232 0.93 1.37 8.94
N CYS A 233 1.42 0.90 10.10
CA CYS A 233 2.78 0.41 10.23
C CYS A 233 3.00 -0.91 9.47
N TYR A 234 2.09 -1.89 9.55
CA TYR A 234 2.15 -3.09 8.73
C TYR A 234 2.14 -2.77 7.23
N HIS A 235 1.32 -1.80 6.83
CA HIS A 235 1.18 -1.42 5.43
C HIS A 235 2.40 -0.62 4.93
N ARG A 236 2.98 0.25 5.76
CA ARG A 236 4.21 1.01 5.45
C ARG A 236 5.42 0.10 5.26
N GLN A 237 5.53 -0.98 6.04
CA GLN A 237 6.55 -2.01 5.85
C GLN A 237 6.55 -2.59 4.44
N ASN A 238 5.41 -2.73 3.78
CA ASN A 238 5.29 -3.34 2.45
C ASN A 238 6.05 -2.57 1.39
N TYR A 239 6.11 -1.25 1.53
CA TYR A 239 6.53 -0.37 0.44
C TYR A 239 7.97 -0.62 -0.02
N GLY A 240 8.90 -0.93 0.87
CA GLY A 240 10.26 -1.30 0.45
C GLY A 240 10.31 -2.64 -0.30
N GLY A 241 9.38 -3.56 -0.03
CA GLY A 241 9.21 -4.78 -0.80
C GLY A 241 8.53 -4.52 -2.15
N CYS A 242 7.29 -4.03 -2.14
CA CYS A 242 6.52 -3.88 -3.38
C CYS A 242 7.12 -2.79 -4.30
N LYS A 243 7.50 -1.64 -3.78
CA LYS A 243 8.13 -0.58 -4.60
C LYS A 243 9.55 -0.95 -5.02
N GLY A 244 10.32 -1.67 -4.19
CA GLY A 244 11.58 -2.26 -4.61
C GLY A 244 11.42 -3.20 -5.82
N GLY A 245 10.38 -4.05 -5.82
CA GLY A 245 10.09 -4.93 -6.95
C GLY A 245 9.60 -4.20 -8.20
N VAL A 246 8.79 -3.16 -8.07
CA VAL A 246 8.41 -2.28 -9.19
C VAL A 246 9.65 -1.55 -9.73
N SER A 247 10.48 -0.99 -8.85
CA SER A 247 11.72 -0.32 -9.25
C SER A 247 12.70 -1.24 -9.97
N ASP A 248 12.80 -2.53 -9.59
CA ASP A 248 13.60 -3.52 -10.32
C ASP A 248 13.18 -3.61 -11.80
N VAL A 249 11.87 -3.55 -12.07
CA VAL A 249 11.35 -3.55 -13.45
C VAL A 249 11.68 -2.24 -14.16
N VAL A 250 11.55 -1.10 -13.49
CA VAL A 250 11.89 0.23 -14.04
C VAL A 250 13.38 0.31 -14.37
N VAL A 251 14.26 -0.18 -13.48
CA VAL A 251 15.71 -0.26 -13.72
C VAL A 251 16.00 -1.12 -14.96
N GLY A 252 15.37 -2.30 -15.03
CA GLY A 252 15.50 -3.20 -16.19
C GLY A 252 15.01 -2.58 -17.49
N ALA A 253 13.87 -1.88 -17.46
CA ALA A 253 13.33 -1.20 -18.63
C ALA A 253 14.25 -0.05 -19.11
N ALA A 254 14.81 0.74 -18.20
CA ALA A 254 15.76 1.78 -18.51
C ALA A 254 17.05 1.22 -19.16
N ALA A 255 17.56 0.12 -18.60
CA ALA A 255 18.73 -0.57 -19.14
C ALA A 255 18.47 -1.13 -20.56
N LEU A 256 17.33 -1.82 -20.76
CA LEU A 256 16.94 -2.32 -22.09
C LEU A 256 16.75 -1.20 -23.11
N MET A 257 16.13 -0.08 -22.70
CA MET A 257 15.95 1.06 -23.58
C MET A 257 17.31 1.65 -24.03
N ALA A 258 18.27 1.73 -23.11
CA ALA A 258 19.63 2.18 -23.42
C ALA A 258 20.34 1.21 -24.39
N ASP A 259 20.21 -0.09 -24.18
CA ASP A 259 20.80 -1.12 -25.05
C ASP A 259 20.15 -1.09 -26.44
N TYR A 260 18.83 -1.03 -26.53
CA TYR A 260 18.08 -0.98 -27.79
C TYR A 260 18.34 0.30 -28.59
N SER A 261 18.80 1.35 -27.90
CA SER A 261 19.17 2.63 -28.51
C SER A 261 20.68 2.77 -28.76
N GLY A 262 21.52 1.81 -28.37
CA GLY A 262 22.94 1.73 -28.64
C GLY A 262 23.85 2.52 -27.68
N TYR A 263 23.31 3.09 -26.60
CA TYR A 263 24.11 3.87 -25.64
C TYR A 263 24.24 3.22 -24.25
N GLY A 264 23.84 1.97 -24.07
CA GLY A 264 23.91 1.26 -22.78
C GLY A 264 25.32 1.15 -22.18
N LYS A 265 26.36 1.28 -23.01
CA LYS A 265 27.76 1.27 -22.55
C LYS A 265 28.30 2.65 -22.13
N ALA A 266 27.55 3.73 -22.35
CA ALA A 266 27.99 5.10 -22.03
C ALA A 266 28.14 5.27 -20.49
N GLY A 267 29.21 5.98 -20.07
CA GLY A 267 29.55 6.15 -18.65
C GLY A 267 28.41 6.79 -17.85
N HIS A 268 27.83 7.88 -18.35
CA HIS A 268 26.72 8.59 -17.70
C HIS A 268 25.43 7.74 -17.57
N VAL A 269 25.20 6.78 -18.49
CA VAL A 269 24.07 5.85 -18.39
C VAL A 269 24.32 4.82 -17.28
N LYS A 270 25.53 4.27 -17.22
CA LYS A 270 25.91 3.33 -16.14
C LYS A 270 25.82 3.98 -14.77
N GLU A 271 26.25 5.23 -14.63
CA GLU A 271 26.12 5.98 -13.37
C GLU A 271 24.65 6.12 -12.95
N LYS A 272 23.75 6.48 -13.87
CA LYS A 272 22.31 6.57 -13.60
C LYS A 272 21.70 5.22 -13.20
N ILE A 273 22.04 4.14 -13.89
CA ILE A 273 21.57 2.78 -13.54
C ILE A 273 22.09 2.38 -12.16
N ASN A 274 23.36 2.63 -11.83
CA ASN A 274 23.92 2.35 -10.53
C ASN A 274 23.19 3.13 -9.41
N GLU A 275 22.87 4.40 -9.65
CA GLU A 275 22.11 5.21 -8.71
C GLU A 275 20.69 4.64 -8.52
N MET A 276 19.98 4.27 -9.59
CA MET A 276 18.66 3.63 -9.50
C MET A 276 18.71 2.34 -8.68
N ILE A 277 19.74 1.51 -8.86
CA ILE A 277 19.96 0.28 -8.07
C ILE A 277 20.17 0.63 -6.60
N HIS A 278 21.04 1.60 -6.30
CA HIS A 278 21.31 2.06 -4.93
C HIS A 278 20.04 2.50 -4.21
N LEU A 279 19.23 3.33 -4.86
CA LEU A 279 17.98 3.82 -4.31
C LEU A 279 16.97 2.67 -4.08
N THR A 280 16.86 1.74 -5.03
CA THR A 280 15.98 0.57 -4.94
C THR A 280 16.36 -0.34 -3.76
N GLU A 281 17.64 -0.65 -3.60
CA GLU A 281 18.11 -1.49 -2.50
C GLU A 281 18.01 -0.79 -1.14
N THR A 282 18.14 0.54 -1.11
CA THR A 282 17.89 1.34 0.11
C THR A 282 16.44 1.20 0.59
N LEU A 283 15.46 1.28 -0.31
CA LEU A 283 14.05 1.06 0.02
C LEU A 283 13.82 -0.35 0.58
N TYR A 284 14.40 -1.35 -0.05
CA TYR A 284 14.25 -2.74 0.37
C TYR A 284 14.89 -2.99 1.74
N ALA A 285 16.10 -2.46 2.00
CA ALA A 285 16.80 -2.57 3.27
C ALA A 285 15.99 -2.00 4.44
N CYS A 286 15.31 -0.85 4.26
CA CYS A 286 14.44 -0.26 5.29
C CYS A 286 13.30 -1.21 5.71
N SER A 287 12.67 -1.90 4.75
CA SER A 287 11.59 -2.86 5.07
C SER A 287 12.09 -4.12 5.76
N LEU A 288 13.30 -4.59 5.43
CA LEU A 288 13.92 -5.69 6.14
C LEU A 288 14.27 -5.30 7.57
N ALA A 289 14.90 -4.14 7.78
CA ALA A 289 15.24 -3.63 9.11
C ALA A 289 13.98 -3.50 10.00
N CYS A 290 12.92 -2.87 9.49
CA CYS A 290 11.63 -2.75 10.16
C CYS A 290 11.04 -4.12 10.56
N SER A 291 11.24 -5.14 9.74
CA SER A 291 10.79 -6.51 10.01
C SER A 291 11.60 -7.19 11.11
N CYS A 292 12.91 -6.99 11.12
CA CYS A 292 13.84 -7.63 12.08
C CYS A 292 13.72 -7.03 13.49
N GLU A 293 13.47 -5.72 13.59
CA GLU A 293 13.34 -4.99 14.86
C GLU A 293 11.89 -5.04 15.44
N GLY A 294 10.99 -5.75 14.77
CA GLY A 294 9.62 -5.95 15.23
C GLY A 294 9.56 -6.71 16.58
N LYS A 295 8.37 -6.72 17.18
CA LYS A 295 8.15 -7.36 18.50
C LYS A 295 6.81 -8.10 18.55
N PRO A 296 6.67 -9.15 19.36
CA PRO A 296 5.38 -9.78 19.59
C PRO A 296 4.45 -8.81 20.35
N THR A 297 3.17 -8.85 19.97
CA THR A 297 2.08 -8.24 20.74
C THR A 297 1.53 -9.23 21.77
N GLU A 298 0.73 -8.80 22.70
CA GLU A 298 0.11 -9.70 23.69
C GLU A 298 -0.79 -10.76 23.07
N SER A 299 -1.37 -10.48 21.90
CA SER A 299 -2.17 -11.45 21.13
C SER A 299 -1.34 -12.60 20.54
N GLY A 300 -0.01 -12.53 20.62
CA GLY A 300 0.91 -13.45 19.96
C GLY A 300 1.22 -13.06 18.49
N ALA A 301 0.50 -12.10 17.90
CA ALA A 301 0.86 -11.57 16.59
C ALA A 301 2.17 -10.78 16.67
N TYR A 302 2.99 -10.86 15.62
CA TYR A 302 4.28 -10.17 15.58
C TYR A 302 4.16 -8.84 14.84
N PHE A 303 4.43 -7.74 15.52
CA PHE A 303 4.28 -6.38 14.99
C PHE A 303 5.62 -5.84 14.51
N VAL A 304 5.61 -5.06 13.44
CA VAL A 304 6.78 -4.38 12.86
C VAL A 304 7.30 -3.29 13.78
N ASP A 305 8.58 -2.91 13.63
CA ASP A 305 9.07 -1.69 14.28
C ASP A 305 8.40 -0.45 13.67
N PRO A 306 7.63 0.32 14.47
CA PRO A 306 6.85 1.44 13.92
C PRO A 306 7.71 2.63 13.50
N LEU A 307 8.88 2.87 14.13
CA LEU A 307 9.78 3.95 13.72
C LEU A 307 10.35 3.66 12.33
N LEU A 308 10.94 2.49 12.15
CA LEU A 308 11.55 2.09 10.88
C LEU A 308 10.52 1.92 9.75
N ALA A 309 9.29 1.47 10.06
CA ALA A 309 8.20 1.41 9.08
C ALA A 309 7.87 2.81 8.53
N ASN A 310 7.83 3.81 9.39
CA ASN A 310 7.56 5.19 8.99
C ASN A 310 8.74 5.81 8.22
N VAL A 311 9.98 5.58 8.64
CA VAL A 311 11.19 6.03 7.94
C VAL A 311 11.25 5.40 6.54
N GLY A 312 11.08 4.08 6.45
CA GLY A 312 11.08 3.37 5.17
C GLY A 312 10.03 3.88 4.20
N LYS A 313 8.78 4.08 4.67
CA LYS A 313 7.73 4.65 3.83
C LYS A 313 8.01 6.09 3.42
N HIS A 314 8.60 6.90 4.30
CA HIS A 314 8.98 8.27 3.94
C HIS A 314 10.04 8.29 2.83
N ASN A 315 11.04 7.40 2.89
CA ASN A 315 12.02 7.23 1.82
C ASN A 315 11.35 6.92 0.47
N VAL A 316 10.33 6.05 0.45
CA VAL A 316 9.58 5.77 -0.79
C VAL A 316 8.95 7.04 -1.38
N THR A 317 8.44 7.96 -0.54
CA THR A 317 7.82 9.20 -1.03
C THR A 317 8.78 10.14 -1.76
N GLN A 318 10.07 9.89 -1.68
CA GLN A 318 11.15 10.67 -2.30
C GLN A 318 11.90 9.85 -3.35
N LEU A 319 12.47 8.73 -2.95
CA LEU A 319 13.40 7.96 -3.78
C LEU A 319 12.77 7.37 -5.04
N ILE A 320 11.46 7.05 -5.01
CA ILE A 320 10.76 6.57 -6.20
C ILE A 320 10.74 7.64 -7.31
N TYR A 321 10.62 8.92 -6.95
CA TYR A 321 10.65 10.02 -7.92
C TYR A 321 12.04 10.16 -8.57
N ASP A 322 13.11 9.94 -7.81
CA ASP A 322 14.45 9.95 -8.35
C ASP A 322 14.71 8.75 -9.29
N ILE A 323 14.25 7.56 -8.92
CA ILE A 323 14.33 6.36 -9.76
C ILE A 323 13.60 6.60 -11.10
N ASP A 324 12.35 7.08 -11.02
CA ASP A 324 11.51 7.28 -12.20
C ASP A 324 12.04 8.41 -13.10
N ARG A 325 12.53 9.50 -12.51
CA ARG A 325 13.19 10.59 -13.22
C ARG A 325 14.43 10.10 -14.00
N LEU A 326 15.24 9.24 -13.36
CA LEU A 326 16.43 8.68 -14.03
C LEU A 326 16.05 7.74 -15.18
N ALA A 327 14.97 6.95 -15.01
CA ALA A 327 14.46 6.10 -16.08
C ALA A 327 13.95 6.92 -17.28
N GLN A 328 13.21 8.00 -17.02
CA GLN A 328 12.74 8.93 -18.06
C GLN A 328 13.90 9.63 -18.77
N ASP A 329 14.92 10.05 -18.03
CA ASP A 329 16.12 10.67 -18.59
C ASP A 329 16.89 9.69 -19.49
N ILE A 330 17.04 8.43 -19.07
CA ILE A 330 17.64 7.38 -19.92
C ILE A 330 16.74 7.11 -21.13
N GLY A 331 15.43 7.03 -20.97
CA GLY A 331 14.48 6.76 -22.05
C GLY A 331 14.42 7.87 -23.11
N GLY A 332 14.66 9.11 -22.69
CA GLY A 332 14.73 10.28 -23.58
C GLY A 332 13.39 10.72 -24.14
N GLY A 333 13.45 11.71 -25.05
CA GLY A 333 12.27 12.38 -25.62
C GLY A 333 11.30 11.48 -26.38
N ILE A 334 11.72 10.30 -26.81
CA ILE A 334 10.85 9.34 -27.49
C ILE A 334 9.68 8.88 -26.61
N ILE A 335 9.83 8.86 -25.30
CA ILE A 335 8.74 8.50 -24.37
C ILE A 335 7.56 9.45 -24.53
N ALA A 336 7.83 10.75 -24.73
CA ALA A 336 6.80 11.77 -24.89
C ALA A 336 6.23 11.87 -26.31
N THR A 337 6.93 11.34 -27.33
CA THR A 337 6.60 11.56 -28.76
C THR A 337 6.36 10.28 -29.52
N MET A 338 6.33 9.14 -28.86
CA MET A 338 6.15 7.83 -29.50
C MET A 338 4.77 7.70 -30.13
N PRO A 339 4.67 7.32 -31.42
CA PRO A 339 3.40 7.00 -32.07
C PRO A 339 2.69 5.81 -31.42
N SER A 340 1.40 5.64 -31.73
CA SER A 340 0.58 4.53 -31.25
C SER A 340 0.94 3.20 -31.94
N GLU A 341 0.46 2.09 -31.35
CA GLU A 341 0.52 0.79 -32.03
C GLU A 341 -0.25 0.81 -33.36
N SER A 342 -1.39 1.51 -33.41
CA SER A 342 -2.17 1.63 -34.65
C SER A 342 -1.40 2.36 -35.75
N ASP A 343 -0.54 3.32 -35.43
CA ASP A 343 0.36 3.97 -36.41
C ASP A 343 1.41 2.99 -36.93
N LEU A 344 2.00 2.17 -36.05
CA LEU A 344 2.97 1.13 -36.46
C LEU A 344 2.30 0.08 -37.38
N ARG A 345 1.04 -0.27 -37.13
CA ARG A 345 0.26 -1.24 -37.92
C ARG A 345 -0.37 -0.65 -39.17
N ASN A 346 -0.34 0.67 -39.33
CA ASN A 346 -0.96 1.35 -40.45
C ASN A 346 -0.23 1.01 -41.78
N PRO A 347 -0.95 0.59 -42.84
CA PRO A 347 -0.33 0.17 -44.11
C PRO A 347 0.39 1.29 -44.85
N GLU A 348 0.03 2.55 -44.64
CA GLU A 348 0.62 3.69 -45.34
C GLU A 348 1.83 4.24 -44.58
N ILE A 349 1.74 4.43 -43.26
CA ILE A 349 2.76 5.12 -42.47
C ILE A 349 3.62 4.17 -41.62
N GLY A 350 3.17 2.96 -41.32
CA GLY A 350 3.86 2.01 -40.44
C GLY A 350 5.30 1.75 -40.84
N LYS A 351 5.61 1.69 -42.14
CA LYS A 351 6.97 1.58 -42.68
C LYS A 351 7.88 2.75 -42.27
N TYR A 352 7.31 3.95 -42.07
CA TYR A 352 8.05 5.10 -41.58
C TYR A 352 8.26 5.06 -40.09
N VAL A 353 7.25 4.62 -39.35
CA VAL A 353 7.35 4.37 -37.90
C VAL A 353 8.44 3.35 -37.63
N ASP A 354 8.40 2.19 -38.32
CA ASP A 354 9.43 1.15 -38.18
C ASP A 354 10.83 1.67 -38.53
N LYS A 355 10.96 2.41 -39.63
CA LYS A 355 12.24 2.94 -40.09
C LYS A 355 12.84 3.98 -39.15
N TYR A 356 12.05 4.98 -38.74
CA TYR A 356 12.56 6.17 -38.05
C TYR A 356 12.58 6.03 -36.52
N LEU A 357 11.87 5.08 -35.96
CA LEU A 357 11.98 4.72 -34.55
C LEU A 357 12.95 3.56 -34.30
N LYS A 358 13.56 3.01 -35.33
CA LYS A 358 14.58 1.98 -35.23
C LYS A 358 15.76 2.46 -34.37
N GLY A 359 16.18 1.63 -33.42
CA GLY A 359 17.40 1.80 -32.65
C GLY A 359 18.55 1.01 -33.26
N VAL A 360 19.14 0.08 -32.52
CA VAL A 360 20.18 -0.83 -33.04
C VAL A 360 19.58 -1.80 -34.09
N ALA A 361 20.37 -2.21 -35.04
CA ALA A 361 19.89 -2.95 -36.23
C ALA A 361 19.16 -4.25 -35.90
N ASP A 362 19.67 -5.02 -34.90
CA ASP A 362 19.21 -6.35 -34.58
C ASP A 362 17.97 -6.38 -33.63
N VAL A 363 17.50 -5.21 -33.21
CA VAL A 363 16.31 -5.09 -32.34
C VAL A 363 15.11 -4.61 -33.14
N PRO A 364 13.98 -5.31 -33.13
CA PRO A 364 12.74 -4.82 -33.73
C PRO A 364 12.32 -3.46 -33.19
N THR A 365 11.81 -2.59 -34.03
CA THR A 365 11.28 -1.27 -33.60
C THR A 365 10.16 -1.42 -32.59
N GLU A 366 9.31 -2.45 -32.77
CA GLU A 366 8.24 -2.78 -31.85
C GLU A 366 8.74 -3.04 -30.41
N ASP A 367 9.84 -3.78 -30.24
CA ASP A 367 10.41 -4.06 -28.92
C ASP A 367 10.89 -2.78 -28.24
N ARG A 368 11.49 -1.87 -29.00
CA ARG A 368 11.88 -0.56 -28.48
C ARG A 368 10.67 0.29 -28.09
N MET A 369 9.61 0.26 -28.86
CA MET A 369 8.34 0.94 -28.53
C MET A 369 7.72 0.34 -27.26
N ARG A 370 7.67 -0.99 -27.13
CA ARG A 370 7.16 -1.69 -25.93
C ARG A 370 7.89 -1.26 -24.66
N ILE A 371 9.21 -1.18 -24.70
CA ILE A 371 10.01 -0.73 -23.54
C ILE A 371 9.76 0.74 -23.23
N GLY A 372 9.68 1.61 -24.22
CA GLY A 372 9.37 3.02 -24.03
C GLY A 372 8.00 3.24 -23.40
N ARG A 373 6.97 2.51 -23.86
CA ARG A 373 5.63 2.54 -23.26
C ARG A 373 5.58 1.96 -21.84
N LEU A 374 6.40 0.92 -21.58
CA LEU A 374 6.50 0.39 -20.22
C LEU A 374 7.09 1.43 -19.25
N ILE A 375 8.15 2.14 -19.64
CA ILE A 375 8.71 3.24 -18.85
C ILE A 375 7.65 4.32 -18.61
N GLU A 376 6.96 4.76 -19.66
CA GLU A 376 5.91 5.77 -19.56
C GLU A 376 4.81 5.34 -18.57
N ASN A 377 4.30 4.12 -18.71
CA ASN A 377 3.25 3.57 -17.84
C ASN A 377 3.69 3.49 -16.37
N MET A 378 4.91 3.02 -16.11
CA MET A 378 5.38 2.77 -14.74
C MET A 378 5.89 4.03 -14.04
N THR A 379 6.33 5.04 -14.79
CA THR A 379 6.89 6.29 -14.23
C THR A 379 5.94 7.48 -14.34
N GLY A 380 4.73 7.27 -14.83
CA GLY A 380 3.72 8.31 -15.02
C GLY A 380 2.77 8.48 -13.83
N GLY A 381 2.08 9.60 -13.82
CA GLY A 381 1.07 10.12 -12.91
C GLY A 381 0.58 9.24 -11.76
N THR A 382 -0.27 8.26 -12.06
CA THR A 382 -0.94 7.44 -11.03
C THR A 382 0.04 6.63 -10.18
N ALA A 383 1.06 6.01 -10.78
CA ALA A 383 2.04 5.19 -10.07
C ALA A 383 2.85 6.03 -9.05
N LEU A 384 3.23 7.24 -9.43
CA LEU A 384 3.94 8.19 -8.56
C LEU A 384 3.06 8.67 -7.40
N VAL A 385 1.83 9.09 -7.68
CA VAL A 385 0.90 9.59 -6.65
C VAL A 385 0.53 8.48 -5.67
N GLU A 386 0.32 7.26 -6.14
CA GLU A 386 0.09 6.08 -5.29
C GLU A 386 1.31 5.82 -4.40
N SER A 387 2.52 5.90 -4.93
CA SER A 387 3.76 5.73 -4.17
C SER A 387 3.92 6.79 -3.08
N MET A 388 3.49 8.02 -3.33
CA MET A 388 3.54 9.12 -2.36
C MET A 388 2.48 8.98 -1.27
N HIS A 389 1.21 8.81 -1.64
CA HIS A 389 0.07 8.95 -0.73
C HIS A 389 -0.49 7.63 -0.20
N GLY A 390 -0.24 6.48 -0.84
CA GLY A 390 -0.62 5.19 -0.30
C GLY A 390 0.00 4.94 1.08
N ALA A 391 -0.72 4.34 2.01
CA ALA A 391 -0.38 4.22 3.44
C ALA A 391 -0.16 5.56 4.17
N GLY A 392 -0.78 6.63 3.69
CA GLY A 392 -0.75 7.97 4.27
C GLY A 392 0.29 8.91 3.64
N SER A 393 0.04 10.22 3.81
CA SER A 393 0.89 11.29 3.25
C SER A 393 2.29 11.34 3.89
N PRO A 394 3.29 11.98 3.23
CA PRO A 394 4.62 12.21 3.81
C PRO A 394 4.57 12.88 5.19
N GLN A 395 3.62 13.79 5.41
CA GLN A 395 3.45 14.45 6.71
C GLN A 395 3.05 13.47 7.81
N ALA A 396 2.23 12.46 7.49
CA ALA A 396 1.84 11.44 8.46
C ALA A 396 3.05 10.63 8.96
N GLN A 397 3.99 10.26 8.07
CA GLN A 397 5.21 9.59 8.49
C GLN A 397 6.11 10.49 9.35
N LYS A 398 6.27 11.77 8.96
CA LYS A 398 7.07 12.75 9.73
C LYS A 398 6.57 12.90 11.16
N VAL A 399 5.28 13.03 11.36
CA VAL A 399 4.68 13.10 12.71
C VAL A 399 4.99 11.84 13.51
N MET A 400 4.87 10.66 12.90
CA MET A 400 5.10 9.40 13.60
C MET A 400 6.55 9.22 14.02
N TYR A 401 7.53 9.36 13.10
CA TYR A 401 8.91 9.15 13.50
C TYR A 401 9.43 10.26 14.42
N SER A 402 8.93 11.48 14.35
CA SER A 402 9.23 12.52 15.32
C SER A 402 8.78 12.13 16.73
N LYS A 403 7.56 11.56 16.86
CA LYS A 403 7.03 11.05 18.13
C LYS A 403 7.82 9.85 18.66
N LEU A 404 8.27 8.96 17.79
CA LEU A 404 8.86 7.67 18.15
C LEU A 404 10.39 7.74 18.35
N SER A 405 11.06 8.80 17.88
CA SER A 405 12.54 8.85 17.78
C SER A 405 13.28 9.09 19.10
N ASN A 406 12.59 9.26 20.23
CA ASN A 406 13.15 9.57 21.54
C ASN A 406 14.25 10.66 21.48
N LEU A 407 13.84 11.88 21.13
CA LEU A 407 14.76 13.01 20.97
C LEU A 407 15.48 13.37 22.29
N GLU A 408 14.81 13.20 23.45
CA GLU A 408 15.43 13.50 24.76
C GLU A 408 16.62 12.60 25.01
N LYS A 409 16.53 11.29 24.69
CA LYS A 409 17.66 10.37 24.79
C LYS A 409 18.84 10.78 23.89
N LYS A 410 18.55 11.32 22.70
CA LYS A 410 19.60 11.84 21.80
C LYS A 410 20.29 13.08 22.36
N LYS A 411 19.54 13.97 23.04
CA LYS A 411 20.09 15.13 23.75
C LYS A 411 21.01 14.68 24.90
N GLU A 412 20.61 13.66 25.66
CA GLU A 412 21.43 13.09 26.72
C GLU A 412 22.78 12.59 26.19
N PHE A 413 22.78 11.86 25.06
CA PHE A 413 24.05 11.41 24.42
C PHE A 413 24.93 12.57 24.02
N ALA A 414 24.37 13.63 23.45
CA ALA A 414 25.12 14.82 23.06
C ALA A 414 25.68 15.57 24.27
N ALA A 415 24.88 15.76 25.31
CA ALA A 415 25.30 16.43 26.55
C ALA A 415 26.43 15.67 27.22
N HIS A 416 26.32 14.33 27.32
CA HIS A 416 27.36 13.48 27.87
C HIS A 416 28.70 13.65 27.14
N LEU A 417 28.70 13.58 25.81
CA LEU A 417 29.91 13.72 25.01
C LEU A 417 30.46 15.15 25.01
N ALA A 418 29.63 16.15 25.18
CA ALA A 418 30.01 17.57 25.30
C ALA A 418 30.51 17.94 26.70
N GLY A 419 30.53 17.01 27.68
CA GLY A 419 30.90 17.27 29.05
C GLY A 419 29.93 18.16 29.83
N ILE A 420 28.67 18.22 29.36
CA ILE A 420 27.59 18.94 30.04
C ILE A 420 27.06 18.02 31.15
N HIS A 421 27.33 18.37 32.41
CA HIS A 421 26.75 17.65 33.54
C HIS A 421 25.31 18.13 33.75
N SER A 422 24.33 17.26 33.60
CA SER A 422 23.01 17.53 34.12
C SER A 422 23.04 17.36 35.62
N ASP A 423 22.64 18.38 36.39
CA ASP A 423 22.45 18.31 37.87
C ASP A 423 21.25 17.40 38.26
N LYS A 424 20.86 16.48 37.40
CA LYS A 424 19.91 15.42 37.75
C LYS A 424 20.71 14.30 38.41
N SER A 425 20.77 14.40 39.74
CA SER A 425 21.22 13.44 40.72
C SER A 425 21.16 11.99 40.26
N GLU A 426 22.28 11.32 40.49
CA GLU A 426 22.35 9.93 40.93
C GLU A 426 21.30 9.66 42.01
N GLU A 427 20.09 9.28 41.64
CA GLU A 427 19.19 8.55 42.50
C GLU A 427 18.73 7.32 41.69
N GLU A 428 19.43 6.22 42.04
CA GLU A 428 19.18 4.79 41.87
C GLU A 428 18.62 4.27 40.52
#